data_abc224817d4c7258fa59baa497d7928f
#
_entry.id   abc224817d4c7258fa59baa497d7928f
#
_cell.length_a   1.000
_cell.length_b   1.000
_cell.length_c   1.000
_cell.angle_alpha   90.00
_cell.angle_beta   90.00
_cell.angle_gamma   90.00
#
_symmetry.space_group_name_H-M   'P 1'
#
loop_
_entity.id
_entity.type
_entity.pdbx_description
1 polymer ?
#
loop_
_entity_poly.entity_id
_entity_poly.type
_entity_poly.pdbx_seq_one_letter_code
_entity_poly.pdbx_strand_id
1 'polypeptide(L)'
;MNTKQLKKQLILNIPYIILGLLATNLGEAWRIAAGANASEKVQSLVLDGVFATAFSNPLPSLYPGDLLVGIACGAALRLAVYLKAKNAKKFRHNEEYGSARWGRHADIEPFEDPVFANNVILSQSERITMSSRPKIPKYARNKNVLVVGGSGSGKTRFFIKPNLLQMHSSYVVTDPKGGLVNEVGNALYKNGYRMKIFNTINFSKSMHYNPFAYLHSEKDILKLVTTLIANTKGESKGGDDFWLKAETLLYTALIGYIHYEAPEEEQNFSTLLEMINAMEVREDDEEFKNPVDMMVDELAGQNPDHFAVRQYAKYKLAAGKTAKSILVSCGARLAPFDIKELRDLTAYDELELDTLGDEKTALFLIMSDTDGTFNFLISMIYTQMFNLLCEKADDVYGGRLPVHVRCLIDEAANIGQIPNLEKLVATIRSREISACLVLQAKSQLKAIYKDNADTIIGNMDSQIFLGGTEQTTLKDLNAILGKETIDMYNTGQSKGSQESYNMNYQKLGKDLMTMDELAVMDGSKCIVQVRGVRPFLSDKYDLTQHPNYKLTADYDKRNYFDVVKFLSHNLILKADDEYDVIDMTA
;
A
#
# COMPACT_ATOMS: atom_id res chain seq x y z
N MET A 1 21.37 -39.61 3.44
CA MET A 1 20.66 -39.53 2.15
C MET A 1 19.22 -39.99 2.35
N ASN A 2 18.21 -39.16 2.02
CA ASN A 2 16.81 -39.45 2.32
C ASN A 2 16.29 -40.61 1.44
N THR A 3 15.52 -41.54 1.97
CA THR A 3 15.00 -42.77 1.28
C THR A 3 14.31 -42.44 -0.07
N LYS A 4 13.66 -41.28 -0.18
CA LYS A 4 13.06 -40.78 -1.42
C LYS A 4 14.12 -40.41 -2.50
N GLN A 5 15.27 -39.89 -2.09
CA GLN A 5 16.36 -39.56 -3.02
C GLN A 5 17.06 -40.83 -3.52
N LEU A 6 17.20 -41.84 -2.65
CA LEU A 6 17.79 -43.14 -3.03
C LEU A 6 16.91 -43.86 -4.07
N LYS A 7 15.58 -43.93 -3.86
CA LYS A 7 14.62 -44.50 -4.82
C LYS A 7 14.67 -43.79 -6.17
N LYS A 8 14.74 -42.46 -6.19
CA LYS A 8 14.81 -41.67 -7.41
C LYS A 8 16.12 -41.96 -8.19
N GLN A 9 17.25 -42.07 -7.48
CA GLN A 9 18.54 -42.39 -8.09
C GLN A 9 18.55 -43.82 -8.66
N LEU A 10 17.96 -44.77 -7.95
CA LEU A 10 17.87 -46.16 -8.41
C LEU A 10 17.06 -46.28 -9.71
N ILE A 11 15.89 -45.67 -9.76
CA ILE A 11 15.01 -45.65 -10.95
C ILE A 11 15.72 -45.00 -12.15
N LEU A 12 16.44 -43.89 -11.94
CA LEU A 12 17.17 -43.18 -12.98
C LEU A 12 18.34 -44.00 -13.56
N ASN A 13 18.89 -44.95 -12.80
CA ASN A 13 20.02 -45.76 -13.24
C ASN A 13 19.61 -47.11 -13.86
N ILE A 14 18.35 -47.57 -13.73
CA ILE A 14 17.85 -48.83 -14.31
C ILE A 14 18.19 -48.98 -15.81
N PRO A 15 17.93 -47.98 -16.69
CA PRO A 15 18.27 -48.15 -18.12
C PRO A 15 19.75 -48.39 -18.36
N TYR A 16 20.64 -47.75 -17.60
CA TYR A 16 22.10 -47.90 -17.76
C TYR A 16 22.60 -49.24 -17.21
N ILE A 17 21.95 -49.78 -16.18
CA ILE A 17 22.22 -51.12 -15.65
C ILE A 17 21.80 -52.16 -16.67
N ILE A 18 20.62 -52.05 -17.29
CA ILE A 18 20.13 -52.97 -18.32
C ILE A 18 21.07 -52.95 -19.53
N LEU A 19 21.43 -51.76 -20.03
CA LEU A 19 22.36 -51.62 -21.15
C LEU A 19 23.77 -52.12 -20.80
N GLY A 20 24.23 -51.94 -19.57
CA GLY A 20 25.48 -52.46 -19.06
C GLY A 20 25.47 -54.00 -19.01
N LEU A 21 24.37 -54.61 -18.56
CA LEU A 21 24.21 -56.08 -18.59
C LEU A 21 24.23 -56.64 -20.01
N LEU A 22 23.57 -55.99 -20.96
CA LEU A 22 23.66 -56.39 -22.39
C LEU A 22 25.06 -56.16 -22.94
N ALA A 23 25.80 -55.16 -22.49
CA ALA A 23 27.14 -54.85 -22.91
C ALA A 23 28.18 -55.86 -22.37
N THR A 24 27.83 -56.74 -21.41
CA THR A 24 28.71 -57.84 -21.00
C THR A 24 29.03 -58.80 -22.17
N ASN A 25 28.09 -58.94 -23.12
CA ASN A 25 28.27 -59.72 -24.32
C ASN A 25 29.35 -59.13 -25.27
N LEU A 26 29.70 -57.85 -25.15
CA LEU A 26 30.89 -57.29 -25.83
C LEU A 26 32.17 -57.80 -25.22
N GLY A 27 32.23 -57.99 -23.90
CA GLY A 27 33.35 -58.62 -23.21
C GLY A 27 33.50 -60.12 -23.64
N GLU A 28 32.35 -60.80 -23.71
CA GLU A 28 32.32 -62.21 -24.21
C GLU A 28 32.81 -62.28 -25.64
N ALA A 29 32.32 -61.44 -26.54
CA ALA A 29 32.79 -61.39 -27.93
C ALA A 29 34.31 -61.19 -28.00
N TRP A 30 34.83 -60.24 -27.20
CA TRP A 30 36.28 -59.99 -27.15
C TRP A 30 37.09 -61.18 -26.61
N ARG A 31 36.55 -61.87 -25.63
CA ARG A 31 37.18 -63.04 -25.02
C ARG A 31 37.23 -64.23 -25.98
N ILE A 32 36.17 -64.44 -26.77
CA ILE A 32 36.05 -65.55 -27.72
C ILE A 32 36.82 -65.29 -29.03
N ALA A 33 37.01 -63.99 -29.38
CA ALA A 33 37.70 -63.57 -30.59
C ALA A 33 39.13 -64.19 -30.67
N ALA A 34 39.45 -64.85 -31.81
CA ALA A 34 40.74 -65.38 -32.09
C ALA A 34 41.75 -64.29 -32.48
N GLY A 35 43.02 -64.44 -32.02
CA GLY A 35 44.10 -63.49 -32.34
C GLY A 35 45.05 -63.27 -31.18
N ALA A 36 46.34 -63.12 -31.46
CA ALA A 36 47.39 -62.86 -30.48
C ALA A 36 47.48 -61.34 -30.14
N ASN A 37 47.07 -60.46 -31.06
CA ASN A 37 47.13 -59.02 -30.96
C ASN A 37 45.74 -58.41 -31.02
N ALA A 38 45.56 -57.14 -30.50
CA ALA A 38 44.28 -56.41 -30.49
C ALA A 38 43.72 -56.23 -31.93
N SER A 39 44.55 -55.97 -32.93
CA SER A 39 44.16 -55.86 -34.34
C SER A 39 43.59 -57.15 -34.93
N GLU A 40 44.19 -58.29 -34.64
CA GLU A 40 43.70 -59.60 -35.06
C GLU A 40 42.36 -59.93 -34.40
N LYS A 41 42.19 -59.63 -33.11
CA LYS A 41 40.92 -59.79 -32.40
C LYS A 41 39.82 -58.96 -32.97
N VAL A 42 40.08 -57.69 -33.31
CA VAL A 42 39.11 -56.83 -33.98
C VAL A 42 38.70 -57.36 -35.34
N GLN A 43 39.66 -57.89 -36.08
CA GLN A 43 39.39 -58.51 -37.38
C GLN A 43 38.52 -59.79 -37.26
N SER A 44 38.80 -60.63 -36.28
CA SER A 44 37.99 -61.82 -35.97
C SER A 44 36.58 -61.43 -35.50
N LEU A 45 36.43 -60.39 -34.68
CA LEU A 45 35.14 -59.91 -34.26
C LEU A 45 34.22 -59.51 -35.42
N VAL A 46 34.78 -58.86 -36.46
CA VAL A 46 34.05 -58.36 -37.61
C VAL A 46 33.87 -59.38 -38.73
N LEU A 47 34.95 -60.07 -39.10
CA LEU A 47 34.96 -60.97 -40.27
C LEU A 47 34.49 -62.40 -39.97
N ASP A 48 34.78 -62.95 -38.77
CA ASP A 48 34.40 -64.29 -38.39
C ASP A 48 33.04 -64.41 -37.70
N GLY A 49 32.27 -63.28 -37.61
CA GLY A 49 30.93 -63.27 -37.06
C GLY A 49 30.86 -63.52 -35.55
N VAL A 50 31.98 -63.42 -34.82
CA VAL A 50 32.05 -63.65 -33.37
C VAL A 50 31.13 -62.65 -32.61
N PHE A 51 31.03 -61.43 -33.13
CA PHE A 51 30.12 -60.42 -32.58
C PHE A 51 28.66 -60.90 -32.65
N ALA A 52 28.20 -61.39 -33.77
CA ALA A 52 26.86 -61.92 -33.96
C ALA A 52 26.57 -63.12 -33.05
N THR A 53 27.57 -63.99 -32.87
CA THR A 53 27.49 -65.20 -32.03
C THR A 53 27.32 -64.83 -30.55
N ALA A 54 28.11 -63.90 -30.05
CA ALA A 54 28.02 -63.45 -28.66
C ALA A 54 26.66 -62.73 -28.33
N PHE A 55 26.06 -62.07 -29.32
CA PHE A 55 24.75 -61.43 -29.16
C PHE A 55 23.56 -62.30 -29.59
N SER A 56 23.82 -63.55 -30.08
CA SER A 56 22.74 -64.50 -30.36
C SER A 56 22.04 -65.00 -29.09
N ASN A 57 22.75 -64.98 -27.96
CA ASN A 57 22.16 -65.22 -26.64
C ASN A 57 21.81 -63.88 -25.94
N PRO A 58 20.52 -63.58 -25.64
CA PRO A 58 20.13 -62.38 -25.01
C PRO A 58 20.50 -62.33 -23.51
N LEU A 59 20.99 -63.42 -22.92
CA LEU A 59 21.39 -63.45 -21.51
C LEU A 59 22.79 -62.81 -21.34
N PRO A 60 22.99 -62.01 -20.25
CA PRO A 60 24.29 -61.39 -19.98
C PRO A 60 25.35 -62.46 -19.62
N SER A 61 26.57 -62.26 -20.11
CA SER A 61 27.70 -63.02 -19.66
C SER A 61 28.02 -62.75 -18.19
N LEU A 62 28.14 -63.82 -17.39
CA LEU A 62 28.48 -63.75 -15.97
C LEU A 62 29.99 -63.93 -15.69
N TYR A 63 30.79 -63.99 -16.70
CA TYR A 63 32.25 -64.09 -16.53
C TYR A 63 32.82 -62.79 -15.95
N PRO A 64 33.67 -62.81 -14.90
CA PRO A 64 34.11 -61.63 -14.19
C PRO A 64 34.70 -60.50 -15.07
N GLY A 65 35.48 -60.86 -16.10
CA GLY A 65 36.07 -59.93 -17.06
C GLY A 65 35.02 -59.26 -17.94
N ASP A 66 34.00 -60.03 -18.38
CA ASP A 66 32.89 -59.49 -19.20
C ASP A 66 31.98 -58.57 -18.42
N LEU A 67 31.77 -58.89 -17.12
CA LEU A 67 31.04 -58.00 -16.20
C LEU A 67 31.73 -56.63 -16.02
N LEU A 68 33.06 -56.60 -15.95
CA LEU A 68 33.83 -55.36 -15.90
C LEU A 68 33.62 -54.53 -17.17
N VAL A 69 33.58 -55.13 -18.35
CA VAL A 69 33.26 -54.43 -19.61
C VAL A 69 31.84 -53.87 -19.57
N GLY A 70 30.85 -54.61 -19.09
CA GLY A 70 29.48 -54.18 -18.95
C GLY A 70 29.34 -53.01 -18.00
N ILE A 71 30.00 -53.07 -16.84
CA ILE A 71 30.03 -51.96 -15.87
C ILE A 71 30.65 -50.68 -16.48
N ALA A 72 31.79 -50.84 -17.17
CA ALA A 72 32.48 -49.74 -17.82
C ALA A 72 31.60 -49.08 -18.91
N CYS A 73 30.94 -49.88 -19.75
CA CYS A 73 30.01 -49.39 -20.77
C CYS A 73 28.80 -48.67 -20.17
N GLY A 74 28.17 -49.24 -19.14
CA GLY A 74 27.05 -48.63 -18.43
C GLY A 74 27.43 -47.31 -17.76
N ALA A 75 28.60 -47.27 -17.10
CA ALA A 75 29.14 -46.07 -16.49
C ALA A 75 29.52 -45.00 -17.52
N ALA A 76 30.17 -45.38 -18.63
CA ALA A 76 30.51 -44.46 -19.71
C ALA A 76 29.26 -43.83 -20.36
N LEU A 77 28.24 -44.64 -20.62
CA LEU A 77 26.95 -44.15 -21.15
C LEU A 77 26.26 -43.23 -20.17
N ARG A 78 26.25 -43.59 -18.90
CA ARG A 78 25.70 -42.73 -17.82
C ARG A 78 26.45 -41.41 -17.73
N LEU A 79 27.78 -41.42 -17.83
CA LEU A 79 28.62 -40.23 -17.84
C LEU A 79 28.36 -39.36 -19.07
N ALA A 80 28.28 -39.96 -20.25
CA ALA A 80 27.99 -39.24 -21.50
C ALA A 80 26.64 -38.54 -21.46
N VAL A 81 25.59 -39.23 -20.97
CA VAL A 81 24.26 -38.65 -20.79
C VAL A 81 24.28 -37.55 -19.73
N TYR A 82 25.02 -37.75 -18.64
CA TYR A 82 25.18 -36.71 -17.61
C TYR A 82 25.88 -35.47 -18.15
N LEU A 83 26.97 -35.62 -18.90
CA LEU A 83 27.68 -34.49 -19.52
C LEU A 83 26.82 -33.76 -20.56
N LYS A 84 26.08 -34.53 -21.38
CA LYS A 84 25.13 -33.96 -22.34
C LYS A 84 24.01 -33.16 -21.63
N ALA A 85 23.46 -33.69 -20.55
CA ALA A 85 22.44 -33.03 -19.76
C ALA A 85 22.97 -31.77 -19.03
N LYS A 86 24.23 -31.84 -18.52
CA LYS A 86 24.90 -30.71 -17.87
C LYS A 86 25.19 -29.56 -18.85
N ASN A 87 25.52 -29.90 -20.10
CA ASN A 87 25.84 -28.96 -21.17
C ASN A 87 24.61 -28.62 -22.03
N ALA A 88 23.43 -29.17 -21.72
CA ALA A 88 22.22 -28.87 -22.46
C ALA A 88 21.86 -27.39 -22.29
N LYS A 89 21.74 -26.68 -23.39
CA LYS A 89 21.24 -25.29 -23.39
C LYS A 89 19.82 -25.32 -22.82
N LYS A 90 19.56 -24.47 -21.80
CA LYS A 90 18.23 -24.31 -21.24
C LYS A 90 17.42 -23.43 -22.20
N PHE A 91 16.63 -24.05 -23.06
CA PHE A 91 15.67 -23.35 -23.88
C PHE A 91 14.38 -23.14 -23.08
N ARG A 92 13.96 -21.87 -22.92
CA ARG A 92 12.63 -21.52 -22.42
C ARG A 92 11.74 -21.31 -23.63
N HIS A 93 11.00 -22.32 -24.01
CA HIS A 93 10.16 -22.28 -25.20
C HIS A 93 9.00 -21.29 -25.00
N ASN A 94 8.84 -20.32 -25.89
CA ASN A 94 7.86 -19.21 -25.83
C ASN A 94 8.02 -18.24 -24.65
N GLU A 95 9.14 -18.28 -23.93
CA GLU A 95 9.45 -17.35 -22.83
C GLU A 95 10.87 -16.78 -22.96
N GLU A 96 11.46 -16.83 -24.16
CA GLU A 96 12.86 -16.48 -24.41
C GLU A 96 13.14 -15.00 -24.05
N TYR A 97 12.19 -14.13 -24.32
CA TYR A 97 12.29 -12.68 -24.11
C TYR A 97 11.41 -12.16 -22.96
N GLY A 98 10.45 -12.97 -22.51
CA GLY A 98 9.57 -12.62 -21.42
C GLY A 98 8.36 -13.56 -21.33
N SER A 99 7.82 -13.69 -20.12
CA SER A 99 6.66 -14.55 -19.82
C SER A 99 5.45 -13.75 -19.39
N ALA A 100 5.42 -12.42 -19.68
CA ALA A 100 4.28 -11.58 -19.35
C ALA A 100 3.03 -12.05 -20.09
N ARG A 101 1.92 -12.00 -19.41
CA ARG A 101 0.57 -12.24 -19.95
C ARG A 101 -0.48 -11.58 -19.08
N TRP A 102 -1.61 -11.31 -19.64
CA TRP A 102 -2.77 -10.90 -18.86
C TRP A 102 -3.27 -12.03 -17.96
N GLY A 103 -3.74 -11.65 -16.78
CA GLY A 103 -4.36 -12.55 -15.81
C GLY A 103 -5.70 -13.09 -16.32
N ARG A 104 -6.07 -14.25 -15.79
CA ARG A 104 -7.38 -14.90 -15.99
C ARG A 104 -8.06 -15.03 -14.63
N HIS A 105 -9.37 -15.20 -14.62
CA HIS A 105 -10.13 -15.35 -13.37
C HIS A 105 -9.53 -16.42 -12.42
N ALA A 106 -9.04 -17.54 -12.94
CA ALA A 106 -8.38 -18.57 -12.15
C ALA A 106 -7.09 -18.09 -11.43
N ASP A 107 -6.46 -17.00 -11.89
CA ASP A 107 -5.28 -16.44 -11.21
C ASP A 107 -5.68 -15.62 -9.95
N ILE A 108 -6.89 -15.01 -9.91
CA ILE A 108 -7.38 -14.19 -8.80
C ILE A 108 -8.35 -14.95 -7.88
N GLU A 109 -9.08 -15.93 -8.37
CA GLU A 109 -10.05 -16.74 -7.61
C GLU A 109 -9.57 -17.19 -6.23
N PRO A 110 -8.30 -17.64 -6.03
CA PRO A 110 -7.82 -18.05 -4.71
C PRO A 110 -7.72 -16.90 -3.69
N PHE A 111 -7.84 -15.66 -4.12
CA PHE A 111 -7.75 -14.46 -3.30
C PHE A 111 -9.11 -13.85 -2.99
N GLU A 112 -10.19 -14.36 -3.60
CA GLU A 112 -11.55 -13.89 -3.41
C GLU A 112 -12.25 -14.58 -2.23
N ASP A 113 -13.25 -13.89 -1.66
CA ASP A 113 -14.22 -14.49 -0.76
C ASP A 113 -15.46 -14.89 -1.58
N PRO A 114 -16.03 -16.08 -1.37
CA PRO A 114 -17.25 -16.50 -2.06
C PRO A 114 -18.43 -15.55 -1.85
N VAL A 115 -18.50 -14.89 -0.69
CA VAL A 115 -19.52 -13.89 -0.39
C VAL A 115 -19.08 -12.55 -0.94
N PHE A 116 -19.83 -12.01 -1.90
CA PHE A 116 -19.50 -10.75 -2.58
C PHE A 116 -19.22 -9.59 -1.61
N ALA A 117 -20.05 -9.44 -0.57
CA ALA A 117 -19.93 -8.37 0.41
C ALA A 117 -18.62 -8.42 1.23
N ASN A 118 -17.94 -9.57 1.32
CA ASN A 118 -16.71 -9.75 2.08
C ASN A 118 -15.45 -9.44 1.25
N ASN A 119 -15.59 -8.75 0.14
CA ASN A 119 -14.48 -8.45 -0.75
C ASN A 119 -14.23 -6.94 -0.89
N VAL A 120 -12.98 -6.59 -1.15
CA VAL A 120 -12.59 -5.33 -1.75
C VAL A 120 -12.79 -5.43 -3.24
N ILE A 121 -13.56 -4.54 -3.83
CA ILE A 121 -13.78 -4.46 -5.27
C ILE A 121 -12.60 -3.72 -5.90
N LEU A 122 -11.92 -4.36 -6.86
CA LEU A 122 -10.81 -3.76 -7.60
C LEU A 122 -11.22 -3.35 -9.01
N SER A 123 -12.10 -4.14 -9.64
CA SER A 123 -12.65 -3.91 -10.98
C SER A 123 -13.97 -4.65 -11.13
N GLN A 124 -14.52 -4.77 -12.34
CA GLN A 124 -15.76 -5.51 -12.60
C GLN A 124 -15.64 -6.99 -12.23
N SER A 125 -14.49 -7.60 -12.48
CA SER A 125 -14.24 -9.04 -12.30
C SER A 125 -13.26 -9.38 -11.17
N GLU A 126 -12.34 -8.51 -10.82
CA GLU A 126 -11.32 -8.78 -9.82
C GLU A 126 -11.70 -8.23 -8.44
N ARG A 127 -11.54 -9.08 -7.43
CA ARG A 127 -11.82 -8.79 -6.02
C ARG A 127 -10.78 -9.47 -5.13
N ILE A 128 -10.62 -8.97 -3.91
CA ILE A 128 -9.81 -9.63 -2.88
C ILE A 128 -10.59 -9.71 -1.58
N THR A 129 -10.49 -10.84 -0.89
CA THR A 129 -11.16 -11.07 0.40
C THR A 129 -10.76 -10.06 1.46
N MET A 130 -11.70 -9.64 2.31
CA MET A 130 -11.41 -8.87 3.52
C MET A 130 -10.74 -9.68 4.62
N SER A 131 -10.74 -11.02 4.54
CA SER A 131 -10.07 -11.84 5.53
C SER A 131 -8.56 -11.57 5.54
N SER A 132 -8.04 -11.13 6.69
CA SER A 132 -6.61 -10.91 6.90
C SER A 132 -5.85 -12.23 7.10
N ARG A 133 -6.56 -13.34 7.40
CA ARG A 133 -6.02 -14.68 7.63
C ARG A 133 -6.79 -15.73 6.82
N PRO A 134 -6.59 -15.82 5.50
CA PRO A 134 -7.20 -16.87 4.70
C PRO A 134 -6.67 -18.24 5.14
N LYS A 135 -7.46 -19.31 4.89
CA LYS A 135 -7.09 -20.69 5.26
C LYS A 135 -5.71 -21.10 4.75
N ILE A 136 -5.29 -20.56 3.62
CA ILE A 136 -3.97 -20.81 3.02
C ILE A 136 -3.16 -19.50 3.10
N PRO A 137 -2.15 -19.39 3.99
CA PRO A 137 -1.41 -18.14 4.25
C PRO A 137 -0.74 -17.51 3.03
N LYS A 138 -0.37 -18.29 2.01
CA LYS A 138 0.25 -17.77 0.77
C LYS A 138 -0.68 -16.81 -0.02
N TYR A 139 -1.99 -16.89 0.20
CA TYR A 139 -2.99 -16.02 -0.43
C TYR A 139 -3.32 -14.78 0.40
N ALA A 140 -2.72 -14.64 1.58
CA ALA A 140 -2.92 -13.45 2.40
C ALA A 140 -2.33 -12.21 1.72
N ARG A 141 -3.16 -11.18 1.55
CA ARG A 141 -2.78 -9.85 1.05
C ARG A 141 -3.17 -8.80 2.07
N ASN A 142 -2.43 -7.69 2.13
CA ASN A 142 -2.94 -6.53 2.85
C ASN A 142 -4.12 -5.93 2.05
N LYS A 143 -4.88 -5.04 2.70
CA LYS A 143 -6.04 -4.39 2.08
C LYS A 143 -5.72 -2.97 1.62
N ASN A 144 -4.42 -2.62 1.64
CA ASN A 144 -3.95 -1.35 1.13
C ASN A 144 -4.05 -1.37 -0.40
N VAL A 145 -4.62 -0.32 -0.95
CA VAL A 145 -4.85 -0.18 -2.39
C VAL A 145 -4.33 1.18 -2.85
N LEU A 146 -3.57 1.18 -3.93
CA LEU A 146 -3.21 2.39 -4.66
C LEU A 146 -4.10 2.50 -5.90
N VAL A 147 -4.84 3.59 -6.01
CA VAL A 147 -5.64 3.89 -7.20
C VAL A 147 -5.05 5.11 -7.89
N VAL A 148 -4.66 4.96 -9.14
CA VAL A 148 -4.10 6.05 -9.94
C VAL A 148 -4.99 6.28 -11.17
N GLY A 149 -5.38 7.53 -11.35
CA GLY A 149 -6.17 7.90 -12.53
C GLY A 149 -6.28 9.40 -12.69
N GLY A 150 -6.11 9.89 -13.89
CA GLY A 150 -6.21 11.31 -14.22
C GLY A 150 -7.54 11.95 -13.81
N SER A 151 -7.65 13.26 -13.95
CA SER A 151 -8.92 13.95 -13.70
C SER A 151 -10.00 13.39 -14.63
N GLY A 152 -11.21 13.16 -14.10
CA GLY A 152 -12.32 12.58 -14.87
C GLY A 152 -12.23 11.07 -15.12
N SER A 153 -11.18 10.36 -14.66
CA SER A 153 -11.06 8.91 -14.83
C SER A 153 -12.10 8.09 -14.05
N GLY A 154 -12.87 8.74 -13.16
CA GLY A 154 -13.95 8.14 -12.39
C GLY A 154 -13.51 7.41 -11.13
N LYS A 155 -12.39 7.83 -10.51
CA LYS A 155 -11.85 7.27 -9.25
C LYS A 155 -12.92 7.06 -8.17
N THR A 156 -13.69 8.09 -7.89
CA THR A 156 -14.77 8.05 -6.88
C THR A 156 -15.89 7.11 -7.30
N ARG A 157 -16.35 7.17 -8.57
CA ARG A 157 -17.47 6.38 -9.10
C ARG A 157 -17.14 4.88 -9.20
N PHE A 158 -15.96 4.53 -9.72
CA PHE A 158 -15.61 3.15 -10.05
C PHE A 158 -14.89 2.41 -8.91
N PHE A 159 -14.35 3.14 -7.91
CA PHE A 159 -13.62 2.50 -6.82
C PHE A 159 -14.16 2.89 -5.43
N ILE A 160 -14.27 4.20 -5.09
CA ILE A 160 -14.62 4.60 -3.73
C ILE A 160 -16.06 4.22 -3.40
N LYS A 161 -17.04 4.65 -4.21
CA LYS A 161 -18.47 4.36 -3.97
C LYS A 161 -18.77 2.86 -3.89
N PRO A 162 -18.31 1.99 -4.83
CA PRO A 162 -18.56 0.55 -4.72
C PRO A 162 -18.01 -0.05 -3.42
N ASN A 163 -16.81 0.37 -3.00
CA ASN A 163 -16.20 -0.14 -1.78
C ASN A 163 -16.88 0.38 -0.50
N LEU A 164 -17.44 1.59 -0.49
CA LEU A 164 -18.27 2.09 0.61
C LEU A 164 -19.58 1.27 0.73
N LEU A 165 -20.19 0.96 -0.41
CA LEU A 165 -21.43 0.19 -0.45
C LEU A 165 -21.27 -1.29 -0.06
N GLN A 166 -20.04 -1.81 0.06
CA GLN A 166 -19.77 -3.14 0.63
C GLN A 166 -20.11 -3.22 2.12
N MET A 167 -20.07 -2.13 2.86
CA MET A 167 -20.54 -2.00 4.26
C MET A 167 -19.96 -3.06 5.23
N HIS A 168 -18.75 -3.53 4.98
CA HIS A 168 -18.10 -4.56 5.80
C HIS A 168 -17.19 -4.01 6.90
N SER A 169 -16.83 -2.72 6.87
CA SER A 169 -15.83 -2.09 7.73
C SER A 169 -16.33 -0.78 8.29
N SER A 170 -15.67 -0.22 9.28
CA SER A 170 -15.72 1.23 9.50
C SER A 170 -14.95 1.93 8.39
N TYR A 171 -15.39 3.11 8.02
CA TYR A 171 -14.80 3.87 6.92
C TYR A 171 -14.37 5.25 7.37
N VAL A 172 -13.17 5.65 6.99
CA VAL A 172 -12.69 7.03 7.08
C VAL A 172 -12.42 7.50 5.65
N VAL A 173 -13.15 8.51 5.22
CA VAL A 173 -13.23 8.89 3.81
C VAL A 173 -12.91 10.36 3.64
N THR A 174 -11.89 10.70 2.84
CA THR A 174 -11.78 12.06 2.34
C THR A 174 -12.80 12.28 1.22
N ASP A 175 -13.56 13.36 1.32
CA ASP A 175 -14.62 13.71 0.37
C ASP A 175 -14.35 15.13 -0.20
N PRO A 176 -13.61 15.22 -1.30
CA PRO A 176 -13.43 16.49 -1.99
C PRO A 176 -14.79 17.05 -2.42
N LYS A 177 -15.15 18.23 -1.90
CA LYS A 177 -16.43 18.94 -2.19
C LYS A 177 -17.66 18.50 -1.36
N GLY A 178 -17.61 17.42 -0.58
CA GLY A 178 -18.76 16.95 0.22
C GLY A 178 -19.87 16.26 -0.59
N GLY A 179 -19.60 15.89 -1.84
CA GLY A 179 -20.59 15.21 -2.69
C GLY A 179 -20.83 13.77 -2.29
N LEU A 180 -19.78 13.08 -1.85
CA LEU A 180 -19.82 11.67 -1.57
C LEU A 180 -20.69 11.34 -0.35
N VAL A 181 -20.59 12.13 0.73
CA VAL A 181 -21.45 11.93 1.91
C VAL A 181 -22.92 12.13 1.56
N ASN A 182 -23.26 13.11 0.72
CA ASN A 182 -24.63 13.34 0.29
C ASN A 182 -25.20 12.19 -0.53
N GLU A 183 -24.37 11.52 -1.32
CA GLU A 183 -24.78 10.45 -2.24
C GLU A 183 -24.89 9.08 -1.57
N VAL A 184 -24.02 8.74 -0.61
CA VAL A 184 -23.97 7.42 0.02
C VAL A 184 -24.25 7.43 1.53
N GLY A 185 -24.24 8.59 2.18
CA GLY A 185 -24.38 8.71 3.64
C GLY A 185 -25.67 8.11 4.17
N ASN A 186 -26.81 8.30 3.47
CA ASN A 186 -28.08 7.72 3.87
C ASN A 186 -28.08 6.18 3.80
N ALA A 187 -27.36 5.59 2.84
CA ALA A 187 -27.21 4.15 2.74
C ALA A 187 -26.45 3.60 3.96
N LEU A 188 -25.40 4.26 4.38
CA LEU A 188 -24.62 3.87 5.57
C LEU A 188 -25.42 4.08 6.86
N TYR A 189 -26.03 5.24 7.03
CA TYR A 189 -26.83 5.58 8.20
C TYR A 189 -27.97 4.59 8.44
N LYS A 190 -28.76 4.25 7.40
CA LYS A 190 -29.84 3.27 7.48
C LYS A 190 -29.36 1.84 7.74
N ASN A 191 -28.09 1.54 7.45
CA ASN A 191 -27.48 0.25 7.75
C ASN A 191 -26.71 0.24 9.10
N GLY A 192 -27.03 1.19 9.99
CA GLY A 192 -26.55 1.19 11.37
C GLY A 192 -25.15 1.74 11.58
N TYR A 193 -24.62 2.54 10.64
CA TYR A 193 -23.35 3.22 10.83
C TYR A 193 -23.53 4.46 11.71
N ARG A 194 -22.62 4.64 12.67
CA ARG A 194 -22.44 5.96 13.31
C ARG A 194 -21.84 6.89 12.28
N MET A 195 -22.51 8.01 12.04
CA MET A 195 -22.04 9.00 11.07
C MET A 195 -21.26 10.10 11.79
N LYS A 196 -20.05 10.36 11.32
CA LYS A 196 -19.19 11.46 11.79
C LYS A 196 -18.80 12.32 10.58
N ILE A 197 -18.86 13.62 10.72
CA ILE A 197 -18.63 14.56 9.60
C ILE A 197 -17.73 15.68 10.07
N PHE A 198 -16.58 15.82 9.44
CA PHE A 198 -15.68 16.94 9.64
C PHE A 198 -15.53 17.70 8.32
N ASN A 199 -15.80 19.01 8.32
CA ASN A 199 -15.91 19.80 7.11
C ASN A 199 -15.07 21.07 7.19
N THR A 200 -13.99 21.13 6.40
CA THR A 200 -13.10 22.30 6.32
C THR A 200 -13.52 23.32 5.26
N ILE A 201 -14.55 23.03 4.45
CA ILE A 201 -15.09 23.97 3.46
C ILE A 201 -16.14 24.87 4.11
N ASN A 202 -16.98 24.30 4.97
CA ASN A 202 -18.04 25.00 5.65
C ASN A 202 -18.13 24.51 7.10
N PHE A 203 -17.55 25.27 8.01
CA PHE A 203 -17.44 24.93 9.42
C PHE A 203 -18.80 24.76 10.11
N SER A 204 -19.84 25.48 9.69
CA SER A 204 -21.20 25.32 10.23
C SER A 204 -21.86 23.98 9.89
N LYS A 205 -21.26 23.20 8.98
CA LYS A 205 -21.70 21.85 8.57
C LYS A 205 -20.71 20.78 9.02
N SER A 206 -20.10 20.97 10.16
CA SER A 206 -19.06 20.10 10.71
C SER A 206 -19.37 19.76 12.15
N MET A 207 -18.96 18.55 12.56
CA MET A 207 -18.73 18.21 13.95
C MET A 207 -17.40 18.80 14.41
N HIS A 208 -17.24 18.96 15.71
CA HIS A 208 -16.06 19.54 16.34
C HIS A 208 -14.94 18.49 16.45
N TYR A 209 -13.71 18.98 16.34
CA TYR A 209 -12.51 18.16 16.49
C TYR A 209 -11.47 18.91 17.31
N ASN A 210 -11.22 18.43 18.52
CA ASN A 210 -10.17 18.97 19.37
C ASN A 210 -8.97 18.01 19.44
N PRO A 211 -7.82 18.35 18.83
CA PRO A 211 -6.63 17.49 18.90
C PRO A 211 -6.11 17.25 20.33
N PHE A 212 -6.39 18.14 21.29
CA PHE A 212 -5.96 17.97 22.67
C PHE A 212 -6.70 16.85 23.40
N ALA A 213 -7.93 16.55 23.01
CA ALA A 213 -8.72 15.44 23.57
C ALA A 213 -8.04 14.06 23.39
N TYR A 214 -7.08 13.96 22.48
CA TYR A 214 -6.35 12.73 22.15
C TYR A 214 -4.90 12.72 22.67
N LEU A 215 -4.55 13.62 23.56
CA LEU A 215 -3.23 13.65 24.20
C LEU A 215 -3.32 12.85 25.52
N HIS A 216 -2.70 11.67 25.55
CA HIS A 216 -2.65 10.82 26.73
C HIS A 216 -1.24 10.74 27.33
N SER A 217 -0.24 11.26 26.62
CA SER A 217 1.16 11.18 27.02
C SER A 217 2.01 12.27 26.38
N GLU A 218 3.21 12.50 26.96
CA GLU A 218 4.24 13.36 26.36
C GLU A 218 4.58 12.99 24.91
N LYS A 219 4.49 11.69 24.57
CA LYS A 219 4.71 11.21 23.19
C LYS A 219 3.67 11.75 22.23
N ASP A 220 2.42 11.87 22.66
CA ASP A 220 1.33 12.34 21.80
C ASP A 220 1.45 13.84 21.56
N ILE A 221 1.91 14.59 22.57
CA ILE A 221 2.26 16.01 22.43
C ILE A 221 3.32 16.17 21.33
N LEU A 222 4.41 15.38 21.38
CA LEU A 222 5.46 15.43 20.36
C LEU A 222 4.95 15.06 18.96
N LYS A 223 4.03 14.09 18.85
CA LYS A 223 3.41 13.69 17.57
C LYS A 223 2.54 14.81 17.02
N LEU A 224 1.71 15.45 17.87
CA LEU A 224 0.87 16.59 17.49
C LEU A 224 1.73 17.74 16.97
N VAL A 225 2.75 18.15 17.71
CA VAL A 225 3.69 19.23 17.31
C VAL A 225 4.38 18.91 16.00
N THR A 226 4.87 17.67 15.84
CA THR A 226 5.51 17.24 14.60
C THR A 226 4.57 17.33 13.40
N THR A 227 3.31 16.93 13.58
CA THR A 227 2.30 16.98 12.51
C THR A 227 1.92 18.40 12.15
N LEU A 228 1.73 19.26 13.15
CA LEU A 228 1.45 20.69 12.98
C LEU A 228 2.58 21.36 12.16
N ILE A 229 3.82 21.19 12.60
CA ILE A 229 4.99 21.78 11.92
C ILE A 229 5.17 21.23 10.50
N ALA A 230 4.97 19.94 10.30
CA ALA A 230 5.13 19.33 8.97
C ALA A 230 4.16 19.90 7.94
N ASN A 231 2.92 20.26 8.36
CA ASN A 231 1.84 20.65 7.47
C ASN A 231 1.56 22.16 7.42
N THR A 232 2.23 22.95 8.26
CA THR A 232 2.12 24.42 8.26
C THR A 232 3.41 25.10 7.78
N LYS A 233 4.31 24.35 7.12
CA LYS A 233 5.50 24.92 6.49
C LYS A 233 5.06 25.73 5.26
N GLY A 234 5.41 27.02 5.22
CA GLY A 234 5.31 27.81 4.01
C GLY A 234 6.23 27.25 2.90
N GLU A 235 6.09 27.73 1.66
CA GLU A 235 6.85 27.31 0.48
C GLU A 235 8.38 27.59 0.56
N SER A 236 8.89 28.06 1.69
CA SER A 236 10.32 28.37 1.89
C SER A 236 11.16 27.09 1.75
N LYS A 237 11.93 27.02 0.70
CA LYS A 237 12.94 25.99 0.47
C LYS A 237 14.00 26.07 1.58
N GLY A 238 14.02 25.10 2.50
CA GLY A 238 15.10 24.88 3.43
C GLY A 238 15.17 25.88 4.59
N GLY A 239 14.15 25.89 5.44
CA GLY A 239 14.27 26.51 6.76
C GLY A 239 15.39 25.83 7.54
N ASP A 240 16.28 26.63 8.12
CA ASP A 240 17.38 26.18 8.95
C ASP A 240 16.83 25.19 10.01
N ASP A 241 17.41 24.02 10.12
CA ASP A 241 17.01 22.95 11.07
C ASP A 241 16.92 23.47 12.52
N PHE A 242 17.68 24.54 12.81
CA PHE A 242 17.66 25.25 14.07
C PHE A 242 16.26 25.85 14.39
N TRP A 243 15.65 26.56 13.43
CA TRP A 243 14.35 27.23 13.65
C TRP A 243 13.24 26.21 13.92
N LEU A 244 13.20 25.13 13.13
CA LEU A 244 12.23 24.06 13.33
C LEU A 244 12.35 23.39 14.70
N LYS A 245 13.58 23.18 15.17
CA LYS A 245 13.84 22.62 16.51
C LYS A 245 13.40 23.58 17.62
N ALA A 246 13.67 24.87 17.46
CA ALA A 246 13.30 25.89 18.44
C ALA A 246 11.77 26.06 18.53
N GLU A 247 11.08 26.12 17.40
CA GLU A 247 9.61 26.10 17.35
C GLU A 247 9.03 24.84 18.01
N THR A 248 9.62 23.67 17.72
CA THR A 248 9.23 22.39 18.34
C THR A 248 9.32 22.46 19.85
N LEU A 249 10.40 23.02 20.40
CA LEU A 249 10.57 23.17 21.85
C LEU A 249 9.49 24.06 22.46
N LEU A 250 9.21 25.21 21.84
CA LEU A 250 8.19 26.13 22.33
C LEU A 250 6.80 25.51 22.30
N TYR A 251 6.37 24.97 21.15
CA TYR A 251 5.05 24.31 21.07
C TYR A 251 4.93 23.14 22.04
N THR A 252 6.00 22.33 22.18
CA THR A 252 6.00 21.20 23.12
C THR A 252 5.86 21.69 24.57
N ALA A 253 6.49 22.80 24.92
CA ALA A 253 6.37 23.39 26.25
C ALA A 253 4.96 23.91 26.52
N LEU A 254 4.40 24.71 25.58
CA LEU A 254 3.09 25.33 25.77
C LEU A 254 1.95 24.29 25.73
N ILE A 255 1.96 23.38 24.76
CA ILE A 255 0.96 22.31 24.68
C ILE A 255 1.08 21.37 25.90
N GLY A 256 2.32 21.10 26.37
CA GLY A 256 2.53 20.35 27.59
C GLY A 256 2.00 21.05 28.83
N TYR A 257 2.16 22.38 28.93
CA TYR A 257 1.58 23.17 30.00
C TYR A 257 0.05 23.09 29.97
N ILE A 258 -0.57 23.36 28.81
CA ILE A 258 -2.01 23.31 28.62
C ILE A 258 -2.57 21.93 28.99
N HIS A 259 -1.93 20.87 28.52
CA HIS A 259 -2.40 19.49 28.74
C HIS A 259 -2.40 19.09 30.23
N TYR A 260 -1.40 19.51 31.01
CA TYR A 260 -1.26 19.07 32.40
C TYR A 260 -1.85 20.04 33.44
N GLU A 261 -1.86 21.34 33.13
CA GLU A 261 -2.17 22.36 34.12
C GLU A 261 -3.48 23.12 33.82
N ALA A 262 -3.94 23.14 32.55
CA ALA A 262 -5.16 23.85 32.20
C ALA A 262 -6.42 22.99 32.43
N PRO A 263 -7.56 23.57 32.81
CA PRO A 263 -8.84 22.87 32.87
C PRO A 263 -9.23 22.34 31.47
N GLU A 264 -10.09 21.31 31.42
CA GLU A 264 -10.43 20.59 30.18
C GLU A 264 -10.99 21.53 29.10
N GLU A 265 -11.79 22.49 29.48
CA GLU A 265 -12.39 23.47 28.56
C GLU A 265 -11.35 24.39 27.88
N GLU A 266 -10.19 24.56 28.51
CA GLU A 266 -9.09 25.38 27.98
C GLU A 266 -8.02 24.53 27.22
N GLN A 267 -8.15 23.22 27.20
CA GLN A 267 -7.24 22.36 26.48
C GLN A 267 -7.54 22.36 24.98
N ASN A 268 -7.18 23.44 24.28
CA ASN A 268 -7.44 23.63 22.86
C ASN A 268 -6.44 24.60 22.20
N PHE A 269 -6.55 24.80 20.88
CA PHE A 269 -5.70 25.71 20.12
C PHE A 269 -5.96 27.20 20.41
N SER A 270 -7.14 27.57 20.90
CA SER A 270 -7.42 28.96 21.30
C SER A 270 -6.52 29.38 22.45
N THR A 271 -6.40 28.55 23.48
CA THR A 271 -5.52 28.77 24.62
C THR A 271 -4.05 28.81 24.20
N LEU A 272 -3.63 27.89 23.28
CA LEU A 272 -2.26 27.92 22.75
C LEU A 272 -1.97 29.25 22.02
N LEU A 273 -2.91 29.76 21.21
CA LEU A 273 -2.77 31.02 20.50
C LEU A 273 -2.68 32.20 21.48
N GLU A 274 -3.54 32.22 22.51
CA GLU A 274 -3.54 33.25 23.56
C GLU A 274 -2.22 33.26 24.33
N MET A 275 -1.67 32.06 24.68
CA MET A 275 -0.36 31.97 25.32
C MET A 275 0.73 32.55 24.43
N ILE A 276 0.78 32.22 23.13
CA ILE A 276 1.77 32.77 22.20
C ILE A 276 1.61 34.28 22.05
N ASN A 277 0.38 34.80 21.98
CA ASN A 277 0.12 36.24 21.90
C ASN A 277 0.49 36.99 23.19
N ALA A 278 0.43 36.31 24.35
CA ALA A 278 0.85 36.88 25.63
C ALA A 278 2.38 36.88 25.82
N MET A 279 3.12 36.17 24.93
CA MET A 279 4.59 36.13 24.99
C MET A 279 5.17 37.37 24.31
N GLU A 280 5.63 38.34 25.10
CA GLU A 280 6.40 39.51 24.65
C GLU A 280 7.88 39.29 24.91
N VAL A 281 8.75 39.62 23.95
CA VAL A 281 10.20 39.64 24.12
C VAL A 281 10.70 41.05 23.92
N ARG A 282 11.38 41.59 24.94
CA ARG A 282 12.06 42.90 24.89
C ARG A 282 13.52 42.68 24.61
N GLU A 283 14.05 43.35 23.59
CA GLU A 283 15.43 43.23 23.17
C GLU A 283 16.40 44.02 24.06
N ASP A 284 15.86 45.03 24.75
CA ASP A 284 16.56 45.97 25.63
C ASP A 284 16.52 45.59 27.12
N ASP A 285 15.75 44.57 27.47
CA ASP A 285 15.58 44.12 28.86
C ASP A 285 15.54 42.56 28.91
N GLU A 286 16.70 41.96 29.18
CA GLU A 286 16.86 40.49 29.28
C GLU A 286 16.21 39.90 30.55
N GLU A 287 15.91 40.73 31.57
CA GLU A 287 15.27 40.30 32.80
C GLU A 287 13.73 40.41 32.73
N PHE A 288 13.20 40.97 31.63
CA PHE A 288 11.76 41.08 31.43
C PHE A 288 11.08 39.71 31.39
N LYS A 289 10.05 39.55 32.23
CA LYS A 289 9.22 38.35 32.28
C LYS A 289 7.82 38.66 31.75
N ASN A 290 7.45 37.96 30.70
CA ASN A 290 6.08 38.01 30.18
C ASN A 290 5.12 37.14 31.04
N PRO A 291 3.80 37.20 30.84
CA PRO A 291 2.84 36.42 31.64
C PRO A 291 3.11 34.90 31.58
N VAL A 292 3.50 34.36 30.44
CA VAL A 292 3.80 32.92 30.27
C VAL A 292 5.08 32.54 31.04
N ASP A 293 6.12 33.42 31.04
CA ASP A 293 7.31 33.21 31.88
C ASP A 293 6.93 33.06 33.35
N MET A 294 6.01 33.94 33.86
CA MET A 294 5.56 33.90 35.25
C MET A 294 4.82 32.60 35.57
N MET A 295 3.92 32.15 34.68
CA MET A 295 3.19 30.89 34.84
C MET A 295 4.16 29.67 34.88
N VAL A 296 5.14 29.62 33.99
CA VAL A 296 6.11 28.51 33.95
C VAL A 296 7.08 28.57 35.14
N ASP A 297 7.46 29.78 35.60
CA ASP A 297 8.31 29.93 36.80
C ASP A 297 7.58 29.47 38.07
N GLU A 298 6.29 29.77 38.19
CA GLU A 298 5.45 29.28 39.29
C GLU A 298 5.39 27.76 39.31
N LEU A 299 5.13 27.14 38.15
CA LEU A 299 5.14 25.69 37.98
C LEU A 299 6.52 25.10 38.30
N ALA A 300 7.59 25.75 37.85
CA ALA A 300 8.97 25.34 38.14
C ALA A 300 9.29 25.38 39.65
N GLY A 301 8.71 26.35 40.38
CA GLY A 301 8.78 26.42 41.84
C GLY A 301 8.11 25.25 42.57
N GLN A 302 7.05 24.71 41.98
CA GLN A 302 6.31 23.57 42.51
C GLN A 302 6.89 22.23 42.05
N ASN A 303 7.22 22.09 40.76
CA ASN A 303 7.75 20.90 40.13
C ASN A 303 8.82 21.23 39.07
N PRO A 304 10.10 21.31 39.46
CA PRO A 304 11.19 21.63 38.53
C PRO A 304 11.37 20.58 37.41
N ASP A 305 10.96 19.34 37.66
CA ASP A 305 11.07 18.24 36.70
C ASP A 305 9.86 18.11 35.76
N HIS A 306 8.90 19.03 35.87
CA HIS A 306 7.72 19.02 35.02
C HIS A 306 8.10 19.08 33.52
N PHE A 307 7.42 18.29 32.70
CA PHE A 307 7.73 18.19 31.25
C PHE A 307 7.75 19.54 30.54
N ALA A 308 6.71 20.35 30.74
CA ALA A 308 6.60 21.68 30.14
C ALA A 308 7.74 22.61 30.58
N VAL A 309 8.07 22.61 31.88
CA VAL A 309 9.18 23.42 32.44
C VAL A 309 10.51 23.07 31.76
N ARG A 310 10.81 21.78 31.64
CA ARG A 310 12.04 21.30 31.00
C ARG A 310 12.12 21.69 29.51
N GLN A 311 11.02 21.65 28.77
CA GLN A 311 11.00 22.09 27.38
C GLN A 311 11.11 23.60 27.26
N TYR A 312 10.41 24.34 28.10
CA TYR A 312 10.45 25.82 28.14
C TYR A 312 11.84 26.33 28.49
N ALA A 313 12.50 25.75 29.47
CA ALA A 313 13.87 26.10 29.83
C ALA A 313 14.86 25.98 28.65
N LYS A 314 14.66 24.96 27.80
CA LYS A 314 15.49 24.81 26.57
C LYS A 314 15.17 25.89 25.53
N TYR A 315 13.90 26.27 25.37
CA TYR A 315 13.49 27.39 24.52
C TYR A 315 14.10 28.70 24.99
N LYS A 316 14.12 28.98 26.31
CA LYS A 316 14.67 30.20 26.93
C LYS A 316 16.17 30.35 26.76
N LEU A 317 16.91 29.34 26.28
CA LEU A 317 18.30 29.48 25.86
C LEU A 317 18.43 30.38 24.61
N ALA A 318 17.36 30.55 23.84
CA ALA A 318 17.32 31.56 22.79
C ALA A 318 17.04 32.94 23.39
N ALA A 319 17.90 33.92 23.14
CA ALA A 319 17.78 35.27 23.71
C ALA A 319 17.49 36.32 22.61
N GLY A 320 16.91 37.44 23.03
CA GLY A 320 16.76 38.66 22.24
C GLY A 320 16.06 38.43 20.88
N LYS A 321 16.73 38.84 19.80
CA LYS A 321 16.20 38.75 18.43
C LYS A 321 15.85 37.33 18.00
N THR A 322 16.56 36.33 18.49
CA THR A 322 16.31 34.91 18.16
C THR A 322 15.00 34.46 18.76
N ALA A 323 14.75 34.72 20.02
CA ALA A 323 13.49 34.39 20.69
C ALA A 323 12.29 35.08 20.01
N LYS A 324 12.42 36.38 19.69
CA LYS A 324 11.40 37.13 18.94
C LYS A 324 11.09 36.54 17.58
N SER A 325 12.12 36.10 16.83
CA SER A 325 11.92 35.47 15.52
C SER A 325 11.23 34.11 15.63
N ILE A 326 11.53 33.31 16.68
CA ILE A 326 10.82 32.04 16.94
C ILE A 326 9.34 32.32 17.23
N LEU A 327 9.01 33.32 18.06
CA LEU A 327 7.62 33.67 18.36
C LEU A 327 6.86 34.11 17.11
N VAL A 328 7.46 34.95 16.27
CA VAL A 328 6.84 35.37 15.00
C VAL A 328 6.58 34.17 14.10
N SER A 329 7.51 33.23 14.03
CA SER A 329 7.33 32.01 13.22
C SER A 329 6.22 31.11 13.78
N CYS A 330 6.17 30.93 15.09
CA CYS A 330 5.11 30.18 15.76
C CYS A 330 3.73 30.85 15.54
N GLY A 331 3.62 32.17 15.75
CA GLY A 331 2.39 32.91 15.48
C GLY A 331 1.92 32.77 14.03
N ALA A 332 2.84 32.87 13.07
CA ALA A 332 2.52 32.72 11.65
C ALA A 332 1.94 31.33 11.31
N ARG A 333 2.42 30.25 11.97
CA ARG A 333 1.86 28.90 11.79
C ARG A 333 0.45 28.74 12.36
N LEU A 334 0.14 29.45 13.42
CA LEU A 334 -1.19 29.44 14.05
C LEU A 334 -2.13 30.51 13.48
N ALA A 335 -1.70 31.32 12.51
CA ALA A 335 -2.54 32.34 11.89
C ALA A 335 -3.92 31.83 11.41
N PRO A 336 -4.11 30.60 10.92
CA PRO A 336 -5.44 30.09 10.61
C PRO A 336 -6.40 30.11 11.81
N PHE A 337 -5.91 29.97 13.04
CA PHE A 337 -6.71 29.99 14.26
C PHE A 337 -7.10 31.41 14.70
N ASP A 338 -6.70 32.49 13.99
CA ASP A 338 -7.27 33.80 14.13
C ASP A 338 -8.73 33.88 13.65
N ILE A 339 -9.13 32.88 12.81
CA ILE A 339 -10.51 32.71 12.35
C ILE A 339 -11.36 32.17 13.51
N LYS A 340 -12.35 32.91 13.95
CA LYS A 340 -13.21 32.55 15.08
C LYS A 340 -13.88 31.18 14.86
N GLU A 341 -14.47 30.97 13.70
CA GLU A 341 -15.17 29.73 13.35
C GLU A 341 -14.25 28.51 13.42
N LEU A 342 -12.95 28.66 13.14
CA LEU A 342 -11.97 27.57 13.27
C LEU A 342 -11.64 27.29 14.74
N ARG A 343 -11.52 28.34 15.57
CA ARG A 343 -11.34 28.14 17.01
C ARG A 343 -12.54 27.43 17.62
N ASP A 344 -13.75 27.87 17.28
CA ASP A 344 -14.98 27.23 17.75
C ASP A 344 -15.02 25.75 17.31
N LEU A 345 -14.65 25.46 16.06
CA LEU A 345 -14.60 24.09 15.50
C LEU A 345 -13.62 23.17 16.25
N THR A 346 -12.55 23.72 16.82
CA THR A 346 -11.50 22.98 17.51
C THR A 346 -11.53 23.11 19.03
N ALA A 347 -12.63 23.68 19.60
CA ALA A 347 -12.74 23.92 21.03
C ALA A 347 -12.99 22.62 21.84
N TYR A 348 -13.78 21.69 21.31
CA TYR A 348 -14.08 20.40 21.94
C TYR A 348 -14.18 19.29 20.88
N ASP A 349 -14.32 18.04 21.29
CA ASP A 349 -14.31 16.89 20.37
C ASP A 349 -15.67 16.20 20.28
N GLU A 350 -16.07 15.86 19.05
CA GLU A 350 -17.23 15.03 18.74
C GLU A 350 -16.87 13.84 17.84
N LEU A 351 -15.61 13.78 17.33
CA LEU A 351 -15.22 12.75 16.38
C LEU A 351 -14.95 11.39 17.03
N GLU A 352 -14.51 11.36 18.29
CA GLU A 352 -14.24 10.12 19.04
C GLU A 352 -13.38 9.15 18.21
N LEU A 353 -12.22 9.61 17.72
CA LEU A 353 -11.36 8.89 16.77
C LEU A 353 -10.92 7.52 17.27
N ASP A 354 -10.82 7.34 18.57
CA ASP A 354 -10.43 6.10 19.26
C ASP A 354 -11.51 5.01 19.20
N THR A 355 -12.77 5.36 18.88
CA THR A 355 -13.91 4.43 18.83
C THR A 355 -14.15 3.82 17.45
N LEU A 356 -13.46 4.30 16.40
CA LEU A 356 -13.67 3.88 15.01
C LEU A 356 -13.49 2.38 14.77
N GLY A 357 -12.71 1.70 15.62
CA GLY A 357 -12.47 0.26 15.55
C GLY A 357 -13.40 -0.59 16.42
N ASP A 358 -14.27 0.02 17.22
CA ASP A 358 -15.15 -0.67 18.17
C ASP A 358 -16.49 -1.04 17.53
N GLU A 359 -17.06 -0.12 16.79
CA GLU A 359 -18.34 -0.27 16.09
C GLU A 359 -18.30 0.34 14.69
N LYS A 360 -19.24 -0.06 13.82
CA LYS A 360 -19.28 0.44 12.45
C LYS A 360 -19.55 1.94 12.41
N THR A 361 -18.52 2.69 12.10
CA THR A 361 -18.53 4.15 12.00
C THR A 361 -18.13 4.59 10.59
N ALA A 362 -18.76 5.64 10.09
CA ALA A 362 -18.38 6.29 8.83
C ALA A 362 -18.02 7.75 9.12
N LEU A 363 -16.71 8.03 9.09
CA LEU A 363 -16.17 9.37 9.24
C LEU A 363 -15.90 9.96 7.86
N PHE A 364 -16.59 11.05 7.52
CA PHE A 364 -16.36 11.81 6.29
C PHE A 364 -15.57 13.06 6.60
N LEU A 365 -14.42 13.19 5.94
CA LEU A 365 -13.52 14.33 6.04
C LEU A 365 -13.68 15.16 4.76
N ILE A 366 -14.53 16.17 4.83
CA ILE A 366 -14.86 17.04 3.70
C ILE A 366 -13.80 18.13 3.61
N MET A 367 -13.14 18.22 2.46
CA MET A 367 -12.05 19.18 2.22
C MET A 367 -12.16 19.81 0.85
N SER A 368 -11.54 20.98 0.67
CA SER A 368 -11.46 21.62 -0.63
C SER A 368 -10.43 20.93 -1.54
N ASP A 369 -10.76 20.79 -2.81
CA ASP A 369 -9.83 20.31 -3.86
C ASP A 369 -8.96 21.46 -4.43
N THR A 370 -9.32 22.72 -4.16
CA THR A 370 -8.65 23.91 -4.69
C THR A 370 -7.93 24.75 -3.65
N ASP A 371 -8.32 24.63 -2.38
CA ASP A 371 -7.75 25.38 -1.26
C ASP A 371 -7.24 24.44 -0.17
N GLY A 372 -5.93 24.45 0.05
CA GLY A 372 -5.25 23.61 1.04
C GLY A 372 -5.07 24.23 2.42
N THR A 373 -5.61 25.45 2.67
CA THR A 373 -5.36 26.24 3.89
C THR A 373 -5.62 25.45 5.18
N PHE A 374 -6.67 24.64 5.22
CA PHE A 374 -7.08 23.88 6.40
C PHE A 374 -6.74 22.37 6.32
N ASN A 375 -6.01 21.93 5.30
CA ASN A 375 -5.71 20.51 5.10
C ASN A 375 -4.79 19.93 6.20
N PHE A 376 -4.08 20.79 6.94
CA PHE A 376 -3.30 20.36 8.10
C PHE A 376 -4.17 19.69 9.18
N LEU A 377 -5.45 20.10 9.34
CA LEU A 377 -6.39 19.45 10.26
C LEU A 377 -6.69 18.02 9.83
N ILE A 378 -6.89 17.77 8.53
CA ILE A 378 -7.13 16.44 7.99
C ILE A 378 -5.92 15.53 8.25
N SER A 379 -4.70 16.07 8.04
CA SER A 379 -3.47 15.34 8.36
C SER A 379 -3.34 15.03 9.86
N MET A 380 -3.74 15.95 10.73
CA MET A 380 -3.76 15.73 12.19
C MET A 380 -4.75 14.63 12.57
N ILE A 381 -5.97 14.65 12.03
CA ILE A 381 -6.98 13.61 12.24
C ILE A 381 -6.42 12.24 11.85
N TYR A 382 -5.87 12.10 10.65
CA TYR A 382 -5.28 10.82 10.23
C TYR A 382 -4.12 10.37 11.11
N THR A 383 -3.24 11.29 11.50
CA THR A 383 -2.09 10.97 12.35
C THR A 383 -2.53 10.49 13.72
N GLN A 384 -3.45 11.19 14.37
CA GLN A 384 -3.98 10.81 15.68
C GLN A 384 -4.78 9.52 15.60
N MET A 385 -5.68 9.41 14.64
CA MET A 385 -6.47 8.21 14.41
C MET A 385 -5.61 6.95 14.25
N PHE A 386 -4.58 6.98 13.37
CA PHE A 386 -3.72 5.82 13.18
C PHE A 386 -2.98 5.44 14.47
N ASN A 387 -2.49 6.42 15.23
CA ASN A 387 -1.82 6.18 16.49
C ASN A 387 -2.77 5.55 17.52
N LEU A 388 -3.93 6.17 17.74
CA LEU A 388 -4.95 5.72 18.69
C LEU A 388 -5.43 4.30 18.39
N LEU A 389 -5.78 4.04 17.12
CA LEU A 389 -6.26 2.73 16.70
C LEU A 389 -5.18 1.65 16.80
N CYS A 390 -3.90 1.98 16.52
CA CYS A 390 -2.81 1.03 16.69
C CYS A 390 -2.57 0.71 18.18
N GLU A 391 -2.53 1.72 19.05
CA GLU A 391 -2.38 1.56 20.49
C GLU A 391 -3.56 0.77 21.08
N LYS A 392 -4.78 1.13 20.73
CA LYS A 392 -5.99 0.42 21.19
C LYS A 392 -6.05 -1.03 20.71
N ALA A 393 -5.65 -1.29 19.46
CA ALA A 393 -5.55 -2.64 18.95
C ALA A 393 -4.56 -3.49 19.75
N ASP A 394 -3.39 -2.93 20.07
CA ASP A 394 -2.33 -3.65 20.77
C ASP A 394 -2.63 -3.82 22.26
N ASP A 395 -3.03 -2.75 22.93
CA ASP A 395 -3.14 -2.72 24.40
C ASP A 395 -4.51 -3.22 24.91
N VAL A 396 -5.60 -2.96 24.18
CA VAL A 396 -6.96 -3.32 24.60
C VAL A 396 -7.43 -4.63 23.96
N TYR A 397 -7.17 -4.79 22.65
CA TYR A 397 -7.73 -5.90 21.87
C TYR A 397 -6.74 -7.01 21.52
N GLY A 398 -5.55 -7.03 22.12
CA GLY A 398 -4.57 -8.10 21.91
C GLY A 398 -4.06 -8.20 20.47
N GLY A 399 -3.90 -7.07 19.81
CA GLY A 399 -3.31 -6.92 18.49
C GLY A 399 -4.28 -6.74 17.33
N ARG A 400 -5.62 -6.62 17.56
CA ARG A 400 -6.63 -6.51 16.50
C ARG A 400 -7.86 -5.75 16.94
N LEU A 401 -8.30 -4.82 16.13
CA LEU A 401 -9.59 -4.16 16.30
C LEU A 401 -10.75 -5.12 16.02
N PRO A 402 -11.86 -5.01 16.77
CA PRO A 402 -13.09 -5.76 16.53
C PRO A 402 -13.70 -5.52 15.15
N VAL A 403 -13.68 -4.26 14.69
CA VAL A 403 -14.18 -3.85 13.39
C VAL A 403 -12.99 -3.36 12.55
N HIS A 404 -12.88 -3.86 11.32
CA HIS A 404 -11.85 -3.39 10.39
C HIS A 404 -12.06 -1.91 10.05
N VAL A 405 -11.02 -1.08 10.13
CA VAL A 405 -11.06 0.33 9.76
C VAL A 405 -10.41 0.52 8.40
N ARG A 406 -11.20 1.00 7.44
CA ARG A 406 -10.76 1.21 6.07
C ARG A 406 -10.71 2.70 5.74
N CYS A 407 -9.51 3.23 5.52
CA CYS A 407 -9.31 4.60 5.10
C CYS A 407 -9.35 4.68 3.57
N LEU A 408 -10.32 5.41 3.03
CA LEU A 408 -10.47 5.70 1.60
C LEU A 408 -10.06 7.17 1.37
N ILE A 409 -8.79 7.38 1.05
CA ILE A 409 -8.20 8.72 0.98
C ILE A 409 -8.27 9.21 -0.47
N ASP A 410 -9.37 9.85 -0.84
CA ASP A 410 -9.50 10.50 -2.16
C ASP A 410 -8.65 11.76 -2.20
N GLU A 411 -8.01 12.01 -3.33
CA GLU A 411 -7.03 13.08 -3.52
C GLU A 411 -5.95 13.08 -2.41
N ALA A 412 -5.36 11.91 -2.15
CA ALA A 412 -4.41 11.70 -1.05
C ALA A 412 -3.19 12.64 -1.04
N ALA A 413 -2.90 13.30 -2.15
CA ALA A 413 -1.88 14.33 -2.24
C ALA A 413 -2.31 15.67 -1.60
N ASN A 414 -3.60 15.91 -1.43
CA ASN A 414 -4.10 17.19 -0.94
C ASN A 414 -4.27 17.23 0.59
N ILE A 415 -4.27 16.10 1.27
CA ILE A 415 -4.48 16.05 2.73
C ILE A 415 -3.27 16.50 3.56
N GLY A 416 -2.15 16.85 2.91
CA GLY A 416 -0.90 17.13 3.59
C GLY A 416 -0.09 15.86 3.88
N GLN A 417 0.96 16.01 4.69
CA GLN A 417 1.85 14.93 5.06
C GLN A 417 1.38 14.23 6.34
N ILE A 418 1.11 12.93 6.27
CA ILE A 418 0.96 12.08 7.46
C ILE A 418 2.37 11.60 7.85
N PRO A 419 2.92 12.05 8.99
CA PRO A 419 4.26 11.64 9.42
C PRO A 419 4.39 10.11 9.55
N ASN A 420 5.49 9.54 9.07
CA ASN A 420 5.78 8.10 9.10
C ASN A 420 4.75 7.19 8.38
N LEU A 421 4.02 7.71 7.41
CA LEU A 421 3.03 6.91 6.65
C LEU A 421 3.65 5.64 6.06
N GLU A 422 4.92 5.69 5.61
CA GLU A 422 5.64 4.54 5.07
C GLU A 422 5.78 3.38 6.07
N LYS A 423 5.89 3.69 7.37
CA LYS A 423 5.95 2.70 8.45
C LYS A 423 4.54 2.21 8.81
N LEU A 424 3.58 3.12 8.83
CA LEU A 424 2.19 2.81 9.13
C LEU A 424 1.63 1.79 8.14
N VAL A 425 1.68 2.06 6.84
CA VAL A 425 1.12 1.15 5.80
C VAL A 425 1.78 -0.23 5.78
N ALA A 426 3.00 -0.35 6.30
CA ALA A 426 3.68 -1.63 6.46
C ALA A 426 3.14 -2.47 7.62
N THR A 427 2.61 -1.84 8.67
CA THR A 427 2.29 -2.48 9.97
C THR A 427 0.82 -2.57 10.30
N ILE A 428 -0.03 -1.64 9.81
CA ILE A 428 -1.45 -1.54 10.17
C ILE A 428 -2.30 -2.76 9.82
N ARG A 429 -1.87 -3.57 8.84
CA ARG A 429 -2.58 -4.79 8.42
C ARG A 429 -2.90 -5.74 9.58
N SER A 430 -1.94 -5.96 10.48
CA SER A 430 -2.11 -6.90 11.60
C SER A 430 -3.19 -6.44 12.57
N ARG A 431 -3.48 -5.15 12.62
CA ARG A 431 -4.42 -4.46 13.51
C ARG A 431 -5.81 -4.26 12.93
N GLU A 432 -6.09 -4.86 11.76
CA GLU A 432 -7.35 -4.70 11.00
C GLU A 432 -7.57 -3.25 10.55
N ILE A 433 -6.50 -2.58 10.11
CA ILE A 433 -6.56 -1.26 9.51
C ILE A 433 -6.01 -1.34 8.08
N SER A 434 -6.59 -0.59 7.15
CA SER A 434 -6.11 -0.49 5.77
C SER A 434 -6.25 0.91 5.20
N ALA A 435 -5.31 1.30 4.34
CA ALA A 435 -5.30 2.58 3.65
C ALA A 435 -5.42 2.39 2.14
N CYS A 436 -6.38 3.09 1.54
CA CYS A 436 -6.52 3.20 0.09
C CYS A 436 -6.14 4.62 -0.32
N LEU A 437 -5.04 4.75 -1.04
CA LEU A 437 -4.57 6.04 -1.53
C LEU A 437 -5.05 6.23 -2.96
N VAL A 438 -5.81 7.28 -3.20
CA VAL A 438 -6.33 7.62 -4.51
C VAL A 438 -5.63 8.88 -5.01
N LEU A 439 -4.97 8.79 -6.16
CA LEU A 439 -4.09 9.81 -6.72
C LEU A 439 -4.43 10.09 -8.17
N GLN A 440 -4.07 11.26 -8.66
CA GLN A 440 -4.10 11.57 -10.09
C GLN A 440 -2.86 11.02 -10.80
N ALA A 441 -1.70 11.04 -10.13
CA ALA A 441 -0.43 10.53 -10.62
C ALA A 441 0.48 10.10 -9.46
N LYS A 442 1.37 9.14 -9.70
CA LYS A 442 2.35 8.69 -8.69
C LYS A 442 3.34 9.78 -8.29
N SER A 443 3.64 10.71 -9.20
CA SER A 443 4.52 11.86 -8.94
C SER A 443 4.01 12.77 -7.81
N GLN A 444 2.70 12.86 -7.59
CA GLN A 444 2.12 13.61 -6.48
C GLN A 444 2.58 13.07 -5.12
N LEU A 445 2.60 11.75 -4.96
CA LEU A 445 3.07 11.12 -3.72
C LEU A 445 4.58 11.36 -3.51
N LYS A 446 5.37 11.32 -4.60
CA LYS A 446 6.82 11.62 -4.56
C LYS A 446 7.11 13.07 -4.16
N ALA A 447 6.26 14.02 -4.53
CA ALA A 447 6.41 15.42 -4.15
C ALA A 447 6.30 15.60 -2.62
N ILE A 448 5.41 14.86 -1.94
CA ILE A 448 5.16 14.96 -0.50
C ILE A 448 6.14 14.11 0.31
N TYR A 449 6.30 12.82 -0.05
CA TYR A 449 7.03 11.84 0.74
C TYR A 449 8.45 11.57 0.23
N LYS A 450 8.87 12.20 -0.88
CA LYS A 450 10.19 12.04 -1.50
C LYS A 450 10.55 10.56 -1.69
N ASP A 451 11.69 10.11 -1.17
CA ASP A 451 12.16 8.72 -1.28
C ASP A 451 11.25 7.71 -0.56
N ASN A 452 10.52 8.13 0.47
CA ASN A 452 9.57 7.28 1.18
C ASN A 452 8.35 6.91 0.35
N ALA A 453 8.05 7.64 -0.74
CA ALA A 453 6.93 7.35 -1.63
C ALA A 453 7.01 5.95 -2.23
N ASP A 454 8.20 5.50 -2.63
CA ASP A 454 8.39 4.16 -3.21
C ASP A 454 8.16 3.06 -2.16
N THR A 455 8.49 3.32 -0.88
CA THR A 455 8.16 2.41 0.24
C THR A 455 6.66 2.35 0.48
N ILE A 456 5.96 3.48 0.44
CA ILE A 456 4.50 3.53 0.56
C ILE A 456 3.84 2.72 -0.57
N ILE A 457 4.22 2.99 -1.83
CA ILE A 457 3.70 2.29 -3.01
C ILE A 457 3.98 0.78 -2.92
N GLY A 458 5.18 0.40 -2.48
CA GLY A 458 5.59 -1.00 -2.32
C GLY A 458 4.79 -1.77 -1.26
N ASN A 459 4.15 -1.07 -0.31
CA ASN A 459 3.26 -1.64 0.69
C ASN A 459 1.77 -1.64 0.29
N MET A 460 1.45 -1.26 -0.96
CA MET A 460 0.11 -1.39 -1.54
C MET A 460 0.04 -2.71 -2.30
N ASP A 461 -0.52 -3.76 -1.69
CA ASP A 461 -0.61 -5.10 -2.33
C ASP A 461 -1.48 -5.11 -3.58
N SER A 462 -2.38 -4.14 -3.72
CA SER A 462 -3.20 -3.94 -4.91
C SER A 462 -2.98 -2.54 -5.50
N GLN A 463 -2.81 -2.48 -6.81
CA GLN A 463 -2.70 -1.23 -7.55
C GLN A 463 -3.68 -1.23 -8.71
N ILE A 464 -4.38 -0.12 -8.90
CA ILE A 464 -5.38 0.05 -9.95
C ILE A 464 -5.02 1.29 -10.76
N PHE A 465 -4.92 1.14 -12.08
CA PHE A 465 -4.76 2.25 -13.00
C PHE A 465 -6.05 2.44 -13.80
N LEU A 466 -6.68 3.61 -13.65
CA LEU A 466 -7.96 3.96 -14.26
C LEU A 466 -7.81 4.81 -15.54
N GLY A 467 -6.59 4.94 -16.04
CA GLY A 467 -6.28 5.81 -17.18
C GLY A 467 -5.65 7.13 -16.77
N GLY A 468 -4.82 7.67 -17.64
CA GLY A 468 -4.09 8.93 -17.43
C GLY A 468 -2.91 9.01 -18.37
N THR A 469 -2.31 10.21 -18.51
CA THR A 469 -1.25 10.51 -19.47
C THR A 469 0.07 10.94 -18.81
N GLU A 470 0.16 10.86 -17.46
CA GLU A 470 1.37 11.26 -16.74
C GLU A 470 2.50 10.25 -16.99
N GLN A 471 3.59 10.74 -17.58
CA GLN A 471 4.66 9.90 -18.14
C GLN A 471 5.36 9.01 -17.12
N THR A 472 5.58 9.48 -15.90
CA THR A 472 6.25 8.67 -14.85
C THR A 472 5.38 7.47 -14.47
N THR A 473 4.07 7.67 -14.31
CA THR A 473 3.12 6.59 -14.02
C THR A 473 3.06 5.58 -15.18
N LEU A 474 3.00 6.07 -16.42
CA LEU A 474 2.97 5.18 -17.60
C LEU A 474 4.24 4.36 -17.74
N LYS A 475 5.41 4.97 -17.51
CA LYS A 475 6.71 4.30 -17.56
C LYS A 475 6.83 3.22 -16.49
N ASP A 476 6.45 3.53 -15.26
CA ASP A 476 6.47 2.59 -14.15
C ASP A 476 5.52 1.41 -14.41
N LEU A 477 4.33 1.70 -14.92
CA LEU A 477 3.32 0.69 -15.23
C LEU A 477 3.79 -0.24 -16.36
N ASN A 478 4.30 0.31 -17.47
CA ASN A 478 4.87 -0.46 -18.58
C ASN A 478 5.99 -1.40 -18.09
N ALA A 479 6.91 -0.88 -17.26
CA ALA A 479 8.01 -1.69 -16.70
C ALA A 479 7.51 -2.85 -15.83
N ILE A 480 6.43 -2.65 -15.05
CA ILE A 480 5.85 -3.68 -14.18
C ILE A 480 5.07 -4.72 -15.00
N LEU A 481 4.36 -4.31 -16.06
CA LEU A 481 3.64 -5.22 -16.94
C LEU A 481 4.58 -6.19 -17.64
N GLY A 482 5.79 -5.74 -18.00
CA GLY A 482 6.85 -6.58 -18.57
C GLY A 482 6.62 -6.92 -20.04
N LYS A 483 7.38 -7.91 -20.52
CA LYS A 483 7.40 -8.33 -21.94
C LYS A 483 6.86 -9.73 -22.12
N GLU A 484 6.16 -9.95 -23.23
CA GLU A 484 5.79 -11.24 -23.76
C GLU A 484 6.70 -11.63 -24.93
N THR A 485 6.85 -12.91 -25.16
CA THR A 485 7.55 -13.42 -26.35
C THR A 485 6.56 -13.59 -27.50
N ILE A 486 6.76 -12.90 -28.61
CA ILE A 486 5.96 -13.04 -29.82
C ILE A 486 6.77 -13.68 -30.95
N ASP A 487 6.09 -14.43 -31.80
CA ASP A 487 6.67 -14.96 -33.04
C ASP A 487 6.51 -13.91 -34.15
N MET A 488 7.64 -13.59 -34.78
CA MET A 488 7.68 -12.69 -35.94
C MET A 488 8.31 -13.41 -37.13
N TYR A 489 7.79 -13.23 -38.30
CA TYR A 489 8.40 -13.71 -39.52
C TYR A 489 8.63 -12.53 -40.49
N ASN A 490 9.83 -12.52 -41.05
CA ASN A 490 10.20 -11.60 -42.12
C ASN A 490 10.17 -12.34 -43.46
N THR A 491 9.49 -11.76 -44.43
CA THR A 491 9.49 -12.26 -45.80
C THR A 491 10.46 -11.42 -46.61
N GLY A 492 11.50 -12.04 -47.13
CA GLY A 492 12.42 -11.44 -48.11
C GLY A 492 12.08 -11.90 -49.52
N GLN A 493 11.73 -10.98 -50.42
CA GLN A 493 11.57 -11.26 -51.86
C GLN A 493 12.76 -10.73 -52.60
N SER A 494 13.57 -11.61 -53.21
CA SER A 494 14.66 -11.22 -54.11
C SER A 494 14.13 -11.17 -55.55
N LYS A 495 14.14 -9.98 -56.17
CA LYS A 495 13.80 -9.79 -57.56
C LYS A 495 15.08 -9.95 -58.43
N GLY A 496 15.42 -11.19 -58.75
CA GLY A 496 16.46 -11.56 -59.70
C GLY A 496 15.89 -12.48 -60.76
N SER A 497 16.73 -12.96 -61.72
CA SER A 497 16.30 -13.90 -62.78
C SER A 497 15.74 -15.26 -62.25
N GLN A 498 15.83 -15.50 -60.95
CA GLN A 498 15.08 -16.51 -60.21
C GLN A 498 14.48 -15.83 -58.95
N GLU A 499 13.17 -15.79 -58.91
CA GLU A 499 12.45 -15.29 -57.71
C GLU A 499 12.64 -16.31 -56.57
N SER A 500 13.28 -15.92 -55.46
CA SER A 500 13.36 -16.73 -54.25
C SER A 500 12.59 -16.05 -53.13
N TYR A 501 11.72 -16.81 -52.51
CA TYR A 501 10.99 -16.42 -51.28
C TYR A 501 11.76 -16.98 -50.10
N ASN A 502 12.21 -16.12 -49.18
CA ASN A 502 12.83 -16.54 -47.93
C ASN A 502 11.94 -16.09 -46.78
N MET A 503 11.49 -17.05 -45.95
CA MET A 503 10.71 -16.82 -44.74
C MET A 503 11.60 -17.11 -43.53
N ASN A 504 11.93 -16.05 -42.77
CA ASN A 504 12.76 -16.17 -41.58
C ASN A 504 11.92 -15.97 -40.34
N TYR A 505 11.83 -16.97 -39.49
CA TYR A 505 11.14 -16.91 -38.21
C TYR A 505 12.09 -16.38 -37.13
N GLN A 506 11.64 -15.34 -36.43
CA GLN A 506 12.35 -14.77 -35.30
C GLN A 506 11.39 -14.62 -34.12
N LYS A 507 11.90 -14.80 -32.89
CA LYS A 507 11.19 -14.44 -31.69
C LYS A 507 11.63 -13.09 -31.22
N LEU A 508 10.68 -12.28 -30.76
CA LEU A 508 10.90 -10.92 -30.28
C LEU A 508 10.20 -10.72 -28.93
N GLY A 509 10.79 -9.90 -28.08
CA GLY A 509 10.13 -9.42 -26.88
C GLY A 509 9.26 -8.18 -27.19
N LYS A 510 7.94 -8.28 -27.01
CA LYS A 510 7.01 -7.17 -27.09
C LYS A 510 6.56 -6.81 -25.67
N ASP A 511 6.47 -5.51 -25.36
CA ASP A 511 5.83 -5.07 -24.12
C ASP A 511 4.37 -5.54 -24.10
N LEU A 512 3.90 -6.04 -22.95
CA LEU A 512 2.53 -6.53 -22.81
C LEU A 512 1.51 -5.43 -23.14
N MET A 513 1.86 -4.18 -22.81
CA MET A 513 1.18 -2.96 -23.23
C MET A 513 2.21 -1.83 -23.24
N THR A 514 2.36 -1.14 -24.36
CA THR A 514 3.34 -0.06 -24.54
C THR A 514 2.86 1.22 -23.86
N MET A 515 3.75 2.20 -23.67
CA MET A 515 3.38 3.47 -23.01
C MET A 515 2.33 4.26 -23.81
N ASP A 516 2.39 4.21 -25.12
CA ASP A 516 1.41 4.84 -26.01
C ASP A 516 0.05 4.13 -25.96
N GLU A 517 0.03 2.79 -25.95
CA GLU A 517 -1.19 2.00 -25.73
C GLU A 517 -1.83 2.30 -24.37
N LEU A 518 -1.01 2.45 -23.31
CA LEU A 518 -1.47 2.83 -21.97
C LEU A 518 -2.10 4.23 -21.95
N ALA A 519 -1.52 5.18 -22.69
CA ALA A 519 -1.99 6.56 -22.75
C ALA A 519 -3.35 6.70 -23.46
N VAL A 520 -3.65 5.81 -24.41
CA VAL A 520 -4.90 5.79 -25.18
C VAL A 520 -5.87 4.68 -24.74
N MET A 521 -5.61 4.07 -23.58
CA MET A 521 -6.46 3.00 -23.04
C MET A 521 -7.92 3.44 -22.98
N ASP A 522 -8.83 2.58 -23.42
CA ASP A 522 -10.28 2.82 -23.40
C ASP A 522 -10.75 3.27 -22.00
N GLY A 523 -11.56 4.34 -21.97
CA GLY A 523 -12.06 4.94 -20.75
C GLY A 523 -12.92 4.02 -19.88
N SER A 524 -13.45 2.92 -20.41
CA SER A 524 -14.17 1.88 -19.67
C SER A 524 -13.23 0.85 -19.02
N LYS A 525 -11.96 0.78 -19.43
CA LYS A 525 -10.98 -0.20 -18.97
C LYS A 525 -10.13 0.31 -17.81
N CYS A 526 -9.60 -0.65 -17.06
CA CYS A 526 -8.61 -0.40 -16.02
C CYS A 526 -7.57 -1.53 -16.00
N ILE A 527 -6.40 -1.23 -15.43
CA ILE A 527 -5.39 -2.25 -15.17
C ILE A 527 -5.34 -2.50 -13.67
N VAL A 528 -5.48 -3.77 -13.29
CA VAL A 528 -5.43 -4.22 -11.90
C VAL A 528 -4.19 -5.07 -11.69
N GLN A 529 -3.42 -4.73 -10.66
CA GLN A 529 -2.25 -5.46 -10.22
C GLN A 529 -2.45 -5.89 -8.78
N VAL A 530 -2.22 -7.17 -8.49
CA VAL A 530 -2.23 -7.73 -7.14
C VAL A 530 -0.89 -8.44 -6.91
N ARG A 531 -0.25 -8.19 -5.78
CA ARG A 531 1.05 -8.76 -5.46
C ARG A 531 1.07 -10.28 -5.62
N GLY A 532 1.97 -10.79 -6.48
CA GLY A 532 2.13 -12.23 -6.74
C GLY A 532 1.06 -12.83 -7.65
N VAL A 533 0.28 -12.00 -8.36
CA VAL A 533 -0.69 -12.39 -9.38
C VAL A 533 -0.35 -11.71 -10.70
N ARG A 534 -0.73 -12.29 -11.83
CA ARG A 534 -0.59 -11.66 -13.14
C ARG A 534 -1.45 -10.40 -13.22
N PRO A 535 -1.02 -9.35 -13.95
CA PRO A 535 -1.83 -8.15 -14.13
C PRO A 535 -3.09 -8.43 -14.95
N PHE A 536 -4.16 -7.69 -14.70
CA PHE A 536 -5.43 -7.81 -15.41
C PHE A 536 -5.72 -6.53 -16.19
N LEU A 537 -6.21 -6.70 -17.42
CA LEU A 537 -6.86 -5.63 -18.19
C LEU A 537 -8.36 -5.90 -18.12
N SER A 538 -9.06 -5.14 -17.28
CA SER A 538 -10.44 -5.39 -16.91
C SER A 538 -11.35 -4.20 -17.17
N ASP A 539 -12.66 -4.42 -17.13
CA ASP A 539 -13.62 -3.33 -17.12
C ASP A 539 -13.66 -2.66 -15.75
N LYS A 540 -13.83 -1.33 -15.73
CA LYS A 540 -14.11 -0.60 -14.50
C LYS A 540 -15.42 -1.09 -13.89
N TYR A 541 -15.50 -1.11 -12.56
CA TYR A 541 -16.70 -1.60 -11.89
C TYR A 541 -17.92 -0.74 -12.20
N ASP A 542 -18.97 -1.37 -12.72
CA ASP A 542 -20.25 -0.69 -12.95
C ASP A 542 -21.03 -0.58 -11.63
N LEU A 543 -21.07 0.63 -11.07
CA LEU A 543 -21.75 0.93 -9.83
C LEU A 543 -23.24 0.52 -9.85
N THR A 544 -23.89 0.56 -11.00
CA THR A 544 -25.33 0.22 -11.14
C THR A 544 -25.60 -1.27 -10.89
N GLN A 545 -24.59 -2.12 -11.02
CA GLN A 545 -24.66 -3.56 -10.74
C GLN A 545 -24.42 -3.89 -9.25
N HIS A 546 -24.04 -2.89 -8.42
CA HIS A 546 -23.82 -3.15 -7.01
C HIS A 546 -25.16 -3.46 -6.30
N PRO A 547 -25.23 -4.53 -5.45
CA PRO A 547 -26.47 -4.89 -4.76
C PRO A 547 -27.11 -3.74 -3.98
N ASN A 548 -26.29 -2.89 -3.37
CA ASN A 548 -26.72 -1.75 -2.56
C ASN A 548 -26.86 -0.43 -3.35
N TYR A 549 -26.73 -0.44 -4.68
CA TYR A 549 -26.86 0.77 -5.51
C TYR A 549 -28.19 1.50 -5.30
N LYS A 550 -29.27 0.74 -5.12
CA LYS A 550 -30.63 1.29 -4.90
C LYS A 550 -30.75 2.15 -3.63
N LEU A 551 -29.79 2.06 -2.72
CA LEU A 551 -29.76 2.83 -1.47
C LEU A 551 -29.08 4.20 -1.65
N THR A 552 -28.50 4.49 -2.80
CA THR A 552 -27.76 5.72 -3.08
C THR A 552 -28.65 6.83 -3.64
N ALA A 553 -28.24 8.08 -3.50
CA ALA A 553 -28.89 9.21 -4.14
C ALA A 553 -28.71 9.22 -5.67
N ASP A 554 -27.69 8.54 -6.19
CA ASP A 554 -27.50 8.33 -7.63
C ASP A 554 -28.68 7.53 -8.26
N TYR A 555 -29.25 6.62 -7.49
CA TYR A 555 -30.43 5.85 -7.92
C TYR A 555 -31.73 6.62 -7.68
N ASP A 556 -31.90 7.21 -6.49
CA ASP A 556 -33.11 7.93 -6.10
C ASP A 556 -32.74 9.13 -5.21
N LYS A 557 -33.08 10.34 -5.64
CA LYS A 557 -32.82 11.58 -4.90
C LYS A 557 -33.40 11.60 -3.48
N ARG A 558 -34.39 10.79 -3.17
CA ARG A 558 -34.93 10.61 -1.81
C ARG A 558 -33.93 9.97 -0.85
N ASN A 559 -32.89 9.32 -1.38
CA ASN A 559 -31.77 8.78 -0.60
C ASN A 559 -30.65 9.80 -0.35
N TYR A 560 -30.85 11.05 -0.73
CA TYR A 560 -29.89 12.13 -0.44
C TYR A 560 -29.73 12.28 1.07
N PHE A 561 -28.46 12.35 1.53
CA PHE A 561 -28.13 12.56 2.93
C PHE A 561 -27.96 14.07 3.16
N ASP A 562 -28.86 14.65 3.93
CA ASP A 562 -28.80 16.06 4.30
C ASP A 562 -27.97 16.23 5.57
N VAL A 563 -26.74 16.71 5.40
CA VAL A 563 -25.77 16.93 6.49
C VAL A 563 -26.31 17.94 7.51
N VAL A 564 -26.96 19.02 7.05
CA VAL A 564 -27.48 20.08 7.95
C VAL A 564 -28.56 19.50 8.83
N LYS A 565 -29.51 18.80 8.23
CA LYS A 565 -30.59 18.14 8.96
C LYS A 565 -30.07 17.10 9.94
N PHE A 566 -29.05 16.34 9.55
CA PHE A 566 -28.42 15.34 10.43
C PHE A 566 -27.78 15.99 11.66
N LEU A 567 -26.98 17.05 11.46
CA LEU A 567 -26.31 17.75 12.56
C LEU A 567 -27.29 18.44 13.50
N SER A 568 -28.35 19.04 12.96
CA SER A 568 -29.38 19.70 13.79
C SER A 568 -30.19 18.74 14.66
N HIS A 569 -30.32 17.47 14.27
CA HIS A 569 -31.00 16.44 15.07
C HIS A 569 -30.09 15.83 16.16
N ASN A 570 -28.78 15.96 16.02
CA ASN A 570 -27.80 15.44 16.97
C ASN A 570 -27.29 16.47 17.99
N LEU A 571 -27.88 17.68 18.03
CA LEU A 571 -27.65 18.62 19.12
C LEU A 571 -28.19 18.00 20.42
N ILE A 572 -27.27 17.34 21.16
CA ILE A 572 -27.56 16.90 22.53
C ILE A 572 -27.48 18.15 23.41
N LEU A 573 -28.64 18.70 23.72
CA LEU A 573 -28.76 19.76 24.70
C LEU A 573 -28.33 19.19 26.07
N LYS A 574 -27.26 19.71 26.66
CA LYS A 574 -26.87 19.35 28.04
C LYS A 574 -27.87 19.96 28.99
N ALA A 575 -28.19 19.25 30.07
CA ALA A 575 -29.21 19.69 31.04
C ALA A 575 -28.90 21.03 31.71
N ASP A 576 -27.66 21.48 31.66
CA ASP A 576 -27.17 22.72 32.26
C ASP A 576 -27.01 23.88 31.27
N ASP A 577 -27.32 23.65 29.97
CA ASP A 577 -27.24 24.73 28.98
C ASP A 577 -28.44 25.68 29.12
N GLU A 578 -28.20 27.00 29.29
CA GLU A 578 -29.22 28.02 29.20
C GLU A 578 -29.61 28.24 27.72
N TYR A 579 -30.90 28.06 27.41
CA TYR A 579 -31.41 28.24 26.05
C TYR A 579 -32.32 29.47 25.96
N ASP A 580 -32.05 30.34 25.01
CA ASP A 580 -33.01 31.32 24.53
C ASP A 580 -33.96 30.66 23.52
N VAL A 581 -35.19 30.43 23.90
CA VAL A 581 -36.22 29.92 22.99
C VAL A 581 -36.73 31.09 22.17
N ILE A 582 -36.25 31.21 20.93
CA ILE A 582 -36.80 32.16 19.96
C ILE A 582 -37.97 31.49 19.25
N ASP A 583 -39.18 31.95 19.54
CA ASP A 583 -40.38 31.49 18.83
C ASP A 583 -40.42 32.11 17.41
N MET A 584 -40.13 31.29 16.41
CA MET A 584 -40.10 31.69 14.99
C MET A 584 -41.52 31.69 14.33
N THR A 585 -42.59 31.59 15.10
CA THR A 585 -43.98 31.54 14.62
C THR A 585 -44.70 32.89 14.69
N ALA A 586 -43.97 34.00 14.81
CA ALA A 586 -44.54 35.36 14.78
C ALA A 586 -44.33 36.02 13.42
#